data_6aed6974f108c3858654e1375ceb2be1
#
_entry.id   6aed6974f108c3858654e1375ceb2be1
#
_cell.length_a   1.000
_cell.length_b   1.000
_cell.length_c   1.000
_cell.angle_alpha   90.00
_cell.angle_beta   90.00
_cell.angle_gamma   90.00
#
_symmetry.space_group_name_H-M   'P 1'
#
loop_
_entity.id
_entity.type
_entity.pdbx_description
1 polymer ?
#
loop_
_entity_poly.entity_id
_entity_poly.type
_entity_poly.pdbx_seq_one_letter_code
_entity_poly.pdbx_strand_id
1 'polypeptide(L)'
;MSLRLDLLRHGETESGGGFRGSLDDALTARGWAQMRTAVEGGRWDLLVSSPLQRCRAFAEELAQRQGIELELENDLRELHFGDWEGRSAASLMDGHSEALGRFWADPYAFTPPGGEPLSEFEARVLAAQRRLRQRHAGRRVLLVTHGGVIRLLLARARGLPREHLLEVDVGHGALFGLRAGEGDDRWHECREGE
;
A
#
# COMPACT_ATOMS: atom_id res chain seq x y z
N MET A 1 14.24 12.92 -16.50
CA MET A 1 13.33 11.77 -16.71
C MET A 1 12.66 11.42 -15.37
N SER A 2 11.34 11.37 -15.32
CA SER A 2 10.57 11.15 -14.10
C SER A 2 10.41 9.66 -13.79
N LEU A 3 10.42 9.29 -12.50
CA LEU A 3 10.04 7.94 -12.04
C LEU A 3 8.52 7.76 -12.20
N ARG A 4 8.10 6.59 -12.72
CA ARG A 4 6.72 6.12 -12.66
C ARG A 4 6.61 4.98 -11.65
N LEU A 5 5.68 5.10 -10.71
CA LEU A 5 5.30 4.06 -9.77
C LEU A 5 3.91 3.53 -10.13
N ASP A 6 3.80 2.25 -10.44
CA ASP A 6 2.52 1.56 -10.49
C ASP A 6 2.33 0.87 -9.12
N LEU A 7 1.24 1.19 -8.41
CA LEU A 7 0.97 0.76 -7.04
C LEU A 7 -0.04 -0.39 -7.06
N LEU A 8 0.39 -1.59 -6.72
CA LEU A 8 -0.46 -2.78 -6.65
C LEU A 8 -0.78 -3.12 -5.19
N ARG A 9 -2.06 -3.11 -4.82
CA ARG A 9 -2.48 -3.68 -3.54
C ARG A 9 -2.45 -5.21 -3.61
N HIS A 10 -1.96 -5.85 -2.53
CA HIS A 10 -2.09 -7.29 -2.39
C HIS A 10 -3.55 -7.76 -2.55
N GLY A 11 -3.73 -9.00 -2.98
CA GLY A 11 -5.03 -9.65 -3.11
C GLY A 11 -5.61 -10.11 -1.76
N GLU A 12 -6.73 -10.83 -1.83
CA GLU A 12 -7.37 -11.43 -0.66
C GLU A 12 -6.42 -12.38 0.08
N THR A 13 -6.48 -12.37 1.43
CA THR A 13 -5.65 -13.20 2.30
C THR A 13 -6.47 -14.25 3.05
N GLU A 14 -5.80 -15.34 3.50
CA GLU A 14 -6.45 -16.53 4.08
C GLU A 14 -7.23 -16.25 5.35
N SER A 15 -6.78 -15.31 6.17
CA SER A 15 -7.46 -15.00 7.43
C SER A 15 -8.67 -14.06 7.27
N GLY A 16 -9.12 -13.78 6.05
CA GLY A 16 -10.33 -13.00 5.76
C GLY A 16 -10.17 -11.49 5.97
N GLY A 17 -11.30 -10.80 6.15
CA GLY A 17 -11.35 -9.34 6.37
C GLY A 17 -10.98 -8.94 7.81
N GLY A 18 -10.52 -7.68 7.97
CA GLY A 18 -10.18 -7.12 9.26
C GLY A 18 -8.94 -6.24 9.21
N PHE A 19 -8.58 -5.68 10.38
CA PHE A 19 -7.36 -4.89 10.52
C PHE A 19 -6.13 -5.80 10.42
N ARG A 20 -5.26 -5.52 9.44
CA ARG A 20 -4.09 -6.34 9.16
C ARG A 20 -2.90 -5.44 8.86
N GLY A 21 -2.07 -5.26 9.84
CA GLY A 21 -0.79 -4.58 9.71
C GLY A 21 0.35 -5.59 9.59
N SER A 22 0.88 -6.00 10.73
CA SER A 22 2.04 -6.90 10.84
C SER A 22 1.71 -8.39 10.74
N LEU A 23 0.44 -8.80 10.85
CA LEU A 23 0.05 -10.19 10.58
C LEU A 23 0.49 -10.60 9.19
N ASP A 24 1.24 -11.70 9.11
CA ASP A 24 1.89 -12.14 7.87
C ASP A 24 1.14 -13.28 7.19
N ASP A 25 -0.09 -12.99 6.75
CA ASP A 25 -1.00 -13.93 6.10
C ASP A 25 -0.59 -14.23 4.66
N ALA A 26 -0.82 -15.46 4.21
CA ALA A 26 -0.71 -15.84 2.80
C ALA A 26 -1.90 -15.33 1.97
N LEU A 27 -1.71 -15.26 0.66
CA LEU A 27 -2.78 -14.99 -0.30
C LEU A 27 -3.67 -16.23 -0.49
N THR A 28 -4.99 -16.02 -0.63
CA THR A 28 -5.89 -17.06 -1.14
C THR A 28 -5.66 -17.27 -2.65
N ALA A 29 -6.20 -18.37 -3.20
CA ALA A 29 -6.22 -18.58 -4.65
C ALA A 29 -6.90 -17.41 -5.39
N ARG A 30 -7.95 -16.83 -4.80
CA ARG A 30 -8.62 -15.65 -5.33
C ARG A 30 -7.72 -14.42 -5.28
N GLY A 31 -6.99 -14.23 -4.17
CA GLY A 31 -6.03 -13.13 -4.03
C GLY A 31 -4.93 -13.17 -5.10
N TRP A 32 -4.39 -14.35 -5.37
CA TRP A 32 -3.46 -14.58 -6.47
C TRP A 32 -4.05 -14.21 -7.83
N ALA A 33 -5.30 -14.64 -8.11
CA ALA A 33 -5.99 -14.34 -9.37
C ALA A 33 -6.23 -12.83 -9.54
N GLN A 34 -6.67 -12.13 -8.48
CA GLN A 34 -6.86 -10.68 -8.48
C GLN A 34 -5.57 -9.93 -8.91
N MET A 35 -4.44 -10.30 -8.30
CA MET A 35 -3.17 -9.66 -8.60
C MET A 35 -2.66 -10.00 -10.00
N ARG A 36 -2.79 -11.26 -10.45
CA ARG A 36 -2.40 -11.65 -11.81
C ARG A 36 -3.19 -10.90 -12.88
N THR A 37 -4.50 -10.74 -12.69
CA THR A 37 -5.36 -9.96 -13.59
C THR A 37 -4.93 -8.49 -13.65
N ALA A 38 -4.64 -7.89 -12.49
CA ALA A 38 -4.24 -6.49 -12.40
C ALA A 38 -2.92 -6.18 -13.16
N VAL A 39 -2.00 -7.13 -13.23
CA VAL A 39 -0.69 -6.95 -13.89
C VAL A 39 -0.63 -7.54 -15.30
N GLU A 40 -1.76 -8.02 -15.84
CA GLU A 40 -1.80 -8.62 -17.16
C GLU A 40 -1.34 -7.64 -18.25
N GLY A 41 -0.40 -8.07 -19.10
CA GLY A 41 0.18 -7.23 -20.15
C GLY A 41 1.15 -6.15 -19.65
N GLY A 42 1.23 -5.89 -18.34
CA GLY A 42 2.13 -4.90 -17.76
C GLY A 42 3.61 -5.30 -17.90
N ARG A 43 4.48 -4.28 -18.04
CA ARG A 43 5.93 -4.41 -18.07
C ARG A 43 6.54 -3.35 -17.18
N TRP A 44 7.55 -3.74 -16.42
CA TRP A 44 8.27 -2.87 -15.49
C TRP A 44 9.76 -3.11 -15.60
N ASP A 45 10.56 -2.12 -15.22
CA ASP A 45 12.02 -2.19 -15.18
C ASP A 45 12.51 -2.77 -13.85
N LEU A 46 11.66 -2.71 -12.82
CA LEU A 46 11.98 -3.14 -11.45
C LEU A 46 10.68 -3.42 -10.70
N LEU A 47 10.71 -4.42 -9.82
CA LEU A 47 9.71 -4.61 -8.78
C LEU A 47 10.27 -4.16 -7.43
N VAL A 48 9.43 -3.46 -6.66
CA VAL A 48 9.68 -3.18 -5.23
C VAL A 48 8.50 -3.73 -4.44
N SER A 49 8.77 -4.43 -3.34
CA SER A 49 7.71 -5.05 -2.54
C SER A 49 7.87 -4.81 -1.06
N SER A 50 6.73 -4.66 -0.37
CA SER A 50 6.67 -4.90 1.06
C SER A 50 7.20 -6.30 1.38
N PRO A 51 7.94 -6.50 2.49
CA PRO A 51 8.47 -7.81 2.87
C PRO A 51 7.39 -8.79 3.37
N LEU A 52 6.16 -8.31 3.66
CA LEU A 52 5.08 -9.17 4.13
C LEU A 52 4.66 -10.17 3.05
N GLN A 53 4.42 -11.42 3.47
CA GLN A 53 4.23 -12.59 2.59
C GLN A 53 3.16 -12.34 1.50
N ARG A 54 2.04 -11.71 1.84
CA ARG A 54 0.94 -11.39 0.90
C ARG A 54 1.34 -10.46 -0.27
N CYS A 55 2.44 -9.72 -0.11
CA CYS A 55 3.03 -8.90 -1.18
C CYS A 55 4.24 -9.60 -1.79
N ARG A 56 5.18 -10.05 -0.94
CA ARG A 56 6.46 -10.59 -1.35
C ARG A 56 6.32 -11.84 -2.23
N ALA A 57 5.48 -12.80 -1.83
CA ALA A 57 5.36 -14.05 -2.59
C ALA A 57 4.90 -13.81 -4.03
N PHE A 58 3.94 -12.88 -4.24
CA PHE A 58 3.51 -12.50 -5.58
C PHE A 58 4.60 -11.76 -6.36
N ALA A 59 5.31 -10.82 -5.70
CA ALA A 59 6.37 -10.06 -6.33
C ALA A 59 7.54 -10.97 -6.77
N GLU A 60 7.91 -11.97 -5.97
CA GLU A 60 8.93 -12.97 -6.30
C GLU A 60 8.53 -13.78 -7.56
N GLU A 61 7.28 -14.29 -7.61
CA GLU A 61 6.78 -15.01 -8.79
C GLU A 61 6.79 -14.13 -10.04
N LEU A 62 6.31 -12.89 -9.93
CA LEU A 62 6.24 -11.98 -11.06
C LEU A 62 7.63 -11.56 -11.56
N ALA A 63 8.56 -11.27 -10.65
CA ALA A 63 9.94 -10.93 -10.97
C ALA A 63 10.64 -12.07 -11.73
N GLN A 64 10.51 -13.30 -11.23
CA GLN A 64 11.04 -14.48 -11.90
C GLN A 64 10.43 -14.67 -13.30
N ARG A 65 9.10 -14.52 -13.43
CA ARG A 65 8.40 -14.68 -14.71
C ARG A 65 8.80 -13.64 -15.74
N GLN A 66 9.07 -12.39 -15.32
CA GLN A 66 9.45 -11.30 -16.22
C GLN A 66 10.98 -11.17 -16.40
N GLY A 67 11.78 -11.87 -15.59
CA GLY A 67 13.25 -11.78 -15.63
C GLY A 67 13.76 -10.40 -15.18
N ILE A 68 13.12 -9.77 -14.20
CA ILE A 68 13.48 -8.45 -13.68
C ILE A 68 13.85 -8.51 -12.20
N GLU A 69 14.57 -7.50 -11.73
CA GLU A 69 15.02 -7.38 -10.35
C GLU A 69 13.85 -7.13 -9.37
N LEU A 70 13.97 -7.65 -8.15
CA LEU A 70 13.07 -7.38 -7.02
C LEU A 70 13.86 -6.79 -5.86
N GLU A 71 13.42 -5.63 -5.36
CA GLU A 71 13.88 -5.04 -4.10
C GLU A 71 12.79 -5.18 -3.02
N LEU A 72 13.20 -5.52 -1.79
CA LEU A 72 12.30 -5.47 -0.63
C LEU A 72 12.50 -4.15 0.13
N GLU A 73 11.39 -3.46 0.44
CA GLU A 73 11.42 -2.18 1.15
C GLU A 73 10.58 -2.28 2.44
N ASN A 74 11.25 -2.29 3.59
CA ASN A 74 10.63 -2.47 4.90
C ASN A 74 9.65 -1.34 5.26
N ASP A 75 9.93 -0.12 4.82
CA ASP A 75 9.10 1.04 5.14
C ASP A 75 7.79 1.08 4.35
N LEU A 76 7.58 0.12 3.41
CA LEU A 76 6.34 -0.06 2.68
C LEU A 76 5.41 -1.13 3.28
N ARG A 77 5.67 -1.58 4.52
CA ARG A 77 4.72 -2.42 5.27
C ARG A 77 3.46 -1.64 5.62
N GLU A 78 2.37 -2.39 5.82
CA GLU A 78 1.10 -1.80 6.26
C GLU A 78 1.22 -1.14 7.64
N LEU A 79 0.28 -0.25 7.96
CA LEU A 79 0.11 0.34 9.28
C LEU A 79 -0.04 -0.78 10.32
N HIS A 80 0.74 -0.72 11.40
CA HIS A 80 0.60 -1.64 12.51
C HIS A 80 -0.61 -1.25 13.37
N PHE A 81 -1.61 -2.13 13.43
CA PHE A 81 -2.86 -1.85 14.14
C PHE A 81 -2.87 -2.30 15.62
N GLY A 82 -1.75 -2.82 16.14
CA GLY A 82 -1.64 -3.25 17.53
C GLY A 82 -2.70 -4.28 17.92
N ASP A 83 -3.42 -4.03 19.02
CA ASP A 83 -4.43 -4.95 19.57
C ASP A 83 -5.66 -5.14 18.66
N TRP A 84 -5.76 -4.37 17.58
CA TRP A 84 -6.84 -4.53 16.61
C TRP A 84 -6.51 -5.52 15.49
N GLU A 85 -5.26 -5.97 15.40
CA GLU A 85 -4.86 -6.90 14.36
C GLU A 85 -5.64 -8.23 14.44
N GLY A 86 -6.07 -8.71 13.28
CA GLY A 86 -6.90 -9.91 13.15
C GLY A 86 -8.37 -9.71 13.49
N ARG A 87 -8.76 -8.55 14.01
CA ARG A 87 -10.16 -8.24 14.37
C ARG A 87 -10.86 -7.52 13.23
N SER A 88 -12.14 -7.84 13.01
CA SER A 88 -12.99 -7.10 12.09
C SER A 88 -13.50 -5.80 12.73
N ALA A 89 -13.89 -4.82 11.90
CA ALA A 89 -14.56 -3.62 12.40
C ALA A 89 -15.84 -3.98 13.20
N ALA A 90 -16.61 -4.98 12.74
CA ALA A 90 -17.79 -5.46 13.44
C ALA A 90 -17.47 -6.01 14.83
N SER A 91 -16.38 -6.80 14.98
CA SER A 91 -15.96 -7.31 16.28
C SER A 91 -15.42 -6.22 17.21
N LEU A 92 -14.87 -5.13 16.68
CA LEU A 92 -14.43 -3.97 17.44
C LEU A 92 -15.58 -3.08 17.89
N MET A 93 -16.68 -3.03 17.13
CA MET A 93 -17.89 -2.32 17.54
C MET A 93 -18.46 -2.88 18.84
N ASP A 94 -18.26 -4.17 19.12
CA ASP A 94 -18.64 -4.81 20.37
C ASP A 94 -17.55 -4.57 21.43
N GLY A 95 -17.72 -3.53 22.25
CA GLY A 95 -16.84 -3.14 23.36
C GLY A 95 -15.74 -2.11 23.05
N HIS A 96 -15.52 -1.73 21.76
CA HIS A 96 -14.52 -0.72 21.37
C HIS A 96 -15.07 0.32 20.39
N SER A 97 -16.39 0.51 20.33
CA SER A 97 -17.07 1.39 19.35
C SER A 97 -16.59 2.85 19.41
N GLU A 98 -16.34 3.38 20.61
CA GLU A 98 -15.82 4.74 20.78
C GLU A 98 -14.42 4.90 20.18
N ALA A 99 -13.50 3.96 20.49
CA ALA A 99 -12.15 3.98 19.96
C ALA A 99 -12.14 3.85 18.44
N LEU A 100 -12.96 2.96 17.89
CA LEU A 100 -13.11 2.78 16.45
C LEU A 100 -13.69 4.05 15.78
N GLY A 101 -14.68 4.68 16.40
CA GLY A 101 -15.27 5.94 15.93
C GLY A 101 -14.25 7.08 15.91
N ARG A 102 -13.40 7.19 16.94
CA ARG A 102 -12.30 8.17 16.98
C ARG A 102 -11.28 7.94 15.87
N PHE A 103 -10.89 6.70 15.64
CA PHE A 103 -9.97 6.36 14.55
C PHE A 103 -10.55 6.70 13.16
N TRP A 104 -11.84 6.45 12.93
CA TRP A 104 -12.49 6.80 11.66
C TRP A 104 -12.69 8.30 11.49
N ALA A 105 -12.93 9.02 12.58
CA ALA A 105 -13.11 10.47 12.52
C ALA A 105 -11.79 11.21 12.25
N ASP A 106 -10.71 10.79 12.92
CA ASP A 106 -9.37 11.34 12.72
C ASP A 106 -8.30 10.30 13.05
N PRO A 107 -7.80 9.55 12.05
CA PRO A 107 -6.77 8.53 12.26
C PRO A 107 -5.41 9.09 12.65
N TYR A 108 -5.17 10.40 12.51
CA TYR A 108 -3.95 11.04 12.99
C TYR A 108 -4.03 11.38 14.49
N ALA A 109 -5.24 11.64 15.01
CA ALA A 109 -5.44 11.97 16.41
C ALA A 109 -5.62 10.72 17.30
N PHE A 110 -5.84 9.54 16.73
CA PHE A 110 -6.07 8.31 17.47
C PHE A 110 -5.21 7.17 16.95
N THR A 111 -4.42 6.56 17.85
CA THR A 111 -3.63 5.36 17.56
C THR A 111 -4.28 4.16 18.26
N PRO A 112 -4.55 3.03 17.56
CA PRO A 112 -4.98 1.80 18.20
C PRO A 112 -3.98 1.36 19.30
N PRO A 113 -4.44 0.80 20.42
CA PRO A 113 -3.56 0.37 21.49
C PRO A 113 -2.47 -0.57 20.98
N GLY A 114 -1.21 -0.30 21.34
CA GLY A 114 -0.04 -1.05 20.85
C GLY A 114 0.26 -0.89 19.36
N GLY A 115 -0.48 -0.03 18.65
CA GLY A 115 -0.30 0.22 17.22
C GLY A 115 0.72 1.31 16.90
N GLU A 116 0.92 1.53 15.62
CA GLU A 116 1.80 2.57 15.06
C GLU A 116 1.01 3.88 14.90
N PRO A 117 1.53 5.03 15.38
CA PRO A 117 0.94 6.32 15.06
C PRO A 117 0.93 6.58 13.55
N LEU A 118 -0.19 7.09 13.02
CA LEU A 118 -0.29 7.34 11.57
C LEU A 118 0.75 8.35 11.06
N SER A 119 1.20 9.27 11.91
CA SER A 119 2.29 10.20 11.59
C SER A 119 3.65 9.50 11.37
N GLU A 120 3.94 8.44 12.13
CA GLU A 120 5.15 7.62 11.95
C GLU A 120 5.06 6.78 10.69
N PHE A 121 3.90 6.16 10.47
CA PHE A 121 3.58 5.46 9.23
C PHE A 121 3.78 6.37 8.00
N GLU A 122 3.18 7.57 8.01
CA GLU A 122 3.35 8.56 6.94
C GLU A 122 4.84 8.89 6.72
N ALA A 123 5.57 9.16 7.80
CA ALA A 123 6.98 9.54 7.71
C ALA A 123 7.83 8.45 7.04
N ARG A 124 7.66 7.16 7.42
CA ARG A 124 8.43 6.05 6.82
C ARG A 124 8.04 5.77 5.37
N VAL A 125 6.75 5.79 5.05
CA VAL A 125 6.28 5.57 3.67
C VAL A 125 6.78 6.66 2.73
N LEU A 126 6.72 7.93 3.14
CA LEU A 126 7.23 9.04 2.34
C LEU A 126 8.76 9.04 2.24
N ALA A 127 9.47 8.57 3.26
CA ALA A 127 10.91 8.37 3.18
C ALA A 127 11.26 7.28 2.14
N ALA A 128 10.53 6.16 2.13
CA ALA A 128 10.69 5.13 1.10
C ALA A 128 10.41 5.67 -0.30
N GLN A 129 9.31 6.42 -0.48
CA GLN A 129 8.97 7.03 -1.76
C GLN A 129 10.08 7.97 -2.28
N ARG A 130 10.68 8.80 -1.38
CA ARG A 130 11.81 9.67 -1.75
C ARG A 130 13.04 8.86 -2.16
N ARG A 131 13.40 7.79 -1.42
CA ARG A 131 14.53 6.91 -1.77
C ARG A 131 14.34 6.27 -3.15
N LEU A 132 13.14 5.77 -3.44
CA LEU A 132 12.81 5.18 -4.74
C LEU A 132 12.97 6.22 -5.87
N ARG A 133 12.48 7.45 -5.66
CA ARG A 133 12.62 8.53 -6.63
C ARG A 133 14.09 8.85 -6.93
N GLN A 134 14.93 8.89 -5.90
CA GLN A 134 16.36 9.21 -6.06
C GLN A 134 17.13 8.09 -6.76
N ARG A 135 16.82 6.83 -6.44
CA ARG A 135 17.56 5.66 -6.97
C ARG A 135 17.10 5.22 -8.36
N HIS A 136 15.83 5.42 -8.70
CA HIS A 136 15.22 4.82 -9.89
C HIS A 136 14.63 5.85 -10.86
N ALA A 137 15.22 7.04 -10.95
CA ALA A 137 14.80 8.07 -11.88
C ALA A 137 14.74 7.53 -13.33
N GLY A 138 13.67 7.84 -14.05
CA GLY A 138 13.45 7.42 -15.43
C GLY A 138 12.95 5.99 -15.61
N ARG A 139 12.80 5.21 -14.54
CA ARG A 139 12.27 3.83 -14.59
C ARG A 139 10.76 3.80 -14.39
N ARG A 140 10.15 2.70 -14.84
CA ARG A 140 8.80 2.27 -14.46
C ARG A 140 8.89 1.16 -13.44
N VAL A 141 8.43 1.41 -12.22
CA VAL A 141 8.54 0.51 -11.07
C VAL A 141 7.17 0.02 -10.65
N LEU A 142 6.99 -1.30 -10.49
CA LEU A 142 5.81 -1.85 -9.81
C LEU A 142 6.08 -1.94 -8.31
N LEU A 143 5.24 -1.28 -7.53
CA LEU A 143 5.27 -1.31 -6.08
C LEU A 143 4.16 -2.21 -5.56
N VAL A 144 4.52 -3.39 -5.02
CA VAL A 144 3.56 -4.33 -4.44
C VAL A 144 3.45 -4.07 -2.94
N THR A 145 2.29 -3.59 -2.49
CA THR A 145 2.12 -3.09 -1.14
C THR A 145 0.67 -3.21 -0.63
N HIS A 146 0.25 -2.38 0.28
CA HIS A 146 -0.95 -2.48 1.11
C HIS A 146 -1.91 -1.32 0.90
N GLY A 147 -3.15 -1.49 1.38
CA GLY A 147 -4.20 -0.49 1.25
C GLY A 147 -3.88 0.84 1.91
N GLY A 148 -3.32 0.84 3.12
CA GLY A 148 -2.95 2.06 3.84
C GLY A 148 -1.84 2.85 3.15
N VAL A 149 -0.80 2.15 2.66
CA VAL A 149 0.29 2.76 1.91
C VAL A 149 -0.23 3.44 0.64
N ILE A 150 -1.06 2.73 -0.14
CA ILE A 150 -1.61 3.27 -1.40
C ILE A 150 -2.54 4.44 -1.13
N ARG A 151 -3.43 4.35 -0.11
CA ARG A 151 -4.29 5.46 0.30
C ARG A 151 -3.50 6.72 0.59
N LEU A 152 -2.44 6.58 1.40
CA LEU A 152 -1.59 7.71 1.75
C LEU A 152 -0.97 8.36 0.51
N LEU A 153 -0.38 7.56 -0.37
CA LEU A 153 0.29 8.07 -1.58
C LEU A 153 -0.70 8.73 -2.54
N LEU A 154 -1.89 8.14 -2.74
CA LEU A 154 -2.94 8.70 -3.58
C LEU A 154 -3.55 9.97 -2.97
N ALA A 155 -3.85 9.98 -1.66
CA ALA A 155 -4.39 11.16 -0.99
C ALA A 155 -3.46 12.37 -1.17
N ARG A 156 -2.15 12.15 -1.02
CA ARG A 156 -1.15 13.20 -1.22
C ARG A 156 -1.05 13.65 -2.69
N ALA A 157 -1.07 12.71 -3.63
CA ALA A 157 -1.02 13.04 -5.07
C ALA A 157 -2.27 13.84 -5.52
N ARG A 158 -3.42 13.54 -4.91
CA ARG A 158 -4.69 14.25 -5.14
C ARG A 158 -4.83 15.55 -4.36
N GLY A 159 -3.90 15.85 -3.44
CA GLY A 159 -3.97 17.03 -2.56
C GLY A 159 -5.13 17.00 -1.56
N LEU A 160 -5.56 15.79 -1.16
CA LEU A 160 -6.67 15.65 -0.20
C LEU A 160 -6.22 16.07 1.22
N PRO A 161 -7.12 16.71 1.98
CA PRO A 161 -6.91 16.94 3.41
C PRO A 161 -6.72 15.62 4.17
N ARG A 162 -6.02 15.67 5.31
CA ARG A 162 -5.65 14.48 6.11
C ARG A 162 -6.87 13.69 6.60
N GLU A 163 -7.94 14.38 6.95
CA GLU A 163 -9.22 13.82 7.40
C GLU A 163 -9.91 12.97 6.33
N HIS A 164 -9.61 13.17 5.06
CA HIS A 164 -10.17 12.40 3.94
C HIS A 164 -9.34 11.18 3.54
N LEU A 165 -8.29 10.85 4.30
CA LEU A 165 -7.40 9.72 3.99
C LEU A 165 -8.17 8.39 3.83
N LEU A 166 -9.11 8.12 4.73
CA LEU A 166 -9.87 6.87 4.74
C LEU A 166 -10.96 6.79 3.65
N GLU A 167 -11.28 7.90 3.01
CA GLU A 167 -12.24 7.95 1.90
C GLU A 167 -11.66 7.44 0.58
N VAL A 168 -10.33 7.35 0.47
CA VAL A 168 -9.67 6.81 -0.73
C VAL A 168 -9.94 5.31 -0.82
N ASP A 169 -10.75 4.90 -1.80
CA ASP A 169 -11.03 3.48 -2.03
C ASP A 169 -9.84 2.78 -2.70
N VAL A 170 -9.43 1.66 -2.11
CA VAL A 170 -8.35 0.81 -2.63
C VAL A 170 -8.77 -0.65 -2.43
N GLY A 171 -9.37 -1.27 -3.45
CA GLY A 171 -9.77 -2.68 -3.42
C GLY A 171 -8.59 -3.66 -3.49
N HIS A 172 -8.80 -4.93 -3.12
CA HIS A 172 -7.80 -5.99 -3.30
C HIS A 172 -7.44 -6.15 -4.78
N GLY A 173 -6.15 -6.24 -5.10
CA GLY A 173 -5.66 -6.32 -6.48
C GLY A 173 -5.81 -5.03 -7.28
N ALA A 174 -6.23 -3.91 -6.66
CA ALA A 174 -6.30 -2.63 -7.37
C ALA A 174 -4.90 -2.13 -7.75
N LEU A 175 -4.80 -1.56 -8.95
CA LEU A 175 -3.59 -1.00 -9.54
C LEU A 175 -3.78 0.48 -9.84
N PHE A 176 -2.86 1.32 -9.39
CA PHE A 176 -2.87 2.78 -9.62
C PHE A 176 -1.52 3.23 -10.14
N GLY A 177 -1.48 4.28 -10.96
CA GLY A 177 -0.24 4.87 -11.45
C GLY A 177 0.06 6.22 -10.81
N LEU A 178 1.31 6.43 -10.40
CA LEU A 178 1.84 7.73 -9.98
C LEU A 178 3.06 8.10 -10.80
N ARG A 179 3.20 9.38 -11.15
CA ARG A 179 4.38 9.93 -11.80
C ARG A 179 4.98 11.04 -10.96
N ALA A 180 6.28 11.00 -10.74
CA ALA A 180 7.00 12.08 -10.09
C ALA A 180 7.00 13.33 -10.97
N GLY A 181 6.74 14.49 -10.37
CA GLY A 181 6.84 15.77 -11.06
C GLY A 181 8.27 16.07 -11.50
N GLU A 182 8.43 16.80 -12.60
CA GLU A 182 9.74 17.26 -13.06
C GLU A 182 10.08 18.59 -12.35
N GLY A 183 11.16 18.57 -11.56
CA GLY A 183 11.66 19.77 -10.88
C GLY A 183 10.99 20.13 -9.55
N ASP A 184 10.02 19.37 -9.10
CA ASP A 184 9.39 19.51 -7.77
C ASP A 184 9.21 18.17 -7.08
N ASP A 185 8.80 18.16 -5.80
CA ASP A 185 8.56 16.92 -5.03
C ASP A 185 7.13 16.39 -5.15
N ARG A 186 6.35 16.90 -6.10
CA ARG A 186 4.97 16.50 -6.30
C ARG A 186 4.88 15.17 -7.02
N TRP A 187 3.78 14.47 -6.76
CA TRP A 187 3.38 13.26 -7.46
C TRP A 187 2.03 13.49 -8.08
N HIS A 188 1.85 12.98 -9.28
CA HIS A 188 0.60 13.09 -10.02
C HIS A 188 0.07 11.69 -10.30
N GLU A 189 -1.22 11.49 -10.10
CA GLU A 189 -1.88 10.25 -10.48
C GLU A 189 -1.95 10.17 -12.00
N CYS A 190 -1.51 9.03 -12.55
CA CYS A 190 -1.59 8.77 -13.98
C CYS A 190 -3.00 8.32 -14.33
N ARG A 191 -3.54 8.79 -15.46
CA ARG A 191 -4.76 8.23 -16.05
C ARG A 191 -4.43 6.90 -16.74
N GLU A 192 -5.43 6.00 -16.80
CA GLU A 192 -5.29 4.77 -17.59
C GLU A 192 -4.94 5.12 -19.03
N GLY A 193 -3.84 4.53 -19.53
CA GLY A 193 -3.37 4.75 -20.90
C GLY A 193 -2.26 5.79 -21.11
N GLU A 194 -1.78 6.46 -20.05
CA GLU A 194 -0.61 7.35 -20.11
C GLU A 194 0.71 6.64 -19.82
#